data_f5ef28da73e3dd9c3e8591eeb7249391
#
_entry.id   f5ef28da73e3dd9c3e8591eeb7249391
#
_cell.length_a   1.000
_cell.length_b   1.000
_cell.length_c   1.000
_cell.angle_alpha   90.00
_cell.angle_beta   90.00
_cell.angle_gamma   90.00
#
_symmetry.space_group_name_H-M   'P 1'
#
loop_
_entity.id
_entity.type
_entity.pdbx_description
1 polymer ?
#
loop_
_entity_poly.entity_id
_entity_poly.type
_entity_poly.pdbx_seq_one_letter_code
_entity_poly.pdbx_strand_id
1 'polypeptide(L)'
;MSSERGSVVLFLVQVRLVAVHRTDLHRRLGVIGAVLALLVVVVGATTIIVRGKLHYRPGHSLAGLAFQLSILLVFAVLFGAAILFRRRSNYHKRLMLLACVSILMPAIIRIPLRFIEASALVGFALIDLCVLACVGVDTVRNRRLHPAFGWGALLIIASQPLSFLFGATPVWARFATWSLT
;
A
#
# COMPACT_ATOMS: atom_id res chain seq x y z
N MET A 1 10.34 -6.27 -14.83
CA MET A 1 11.53 -5.74 -14.11
C MET A 1 11.82 -4.25 -14.37
N SER A 2 11.46 -3.66 -15.50
CA SER A 2 11.73 -2.23 -15.79
C SER A 2 10.77 -1.24 -15.10
N SER A 3 9.51 -1.60 -14.93
CA SER A 3 8.47 -0.72 -14.36
C SER A 3 8.65 -0.41 -12.87
N GLU A 4 9.13 -1.37 -12.08
CA GLU A 4 9.33 -1.18 -10.63
C GLU A 4 10.52 -0.27 -10.32
N ARG A 5 11.59 -0.36 -11.12
CA ARG A 5 12.75 0.55 -11.00
C ARG A 5 12.36 2.00 -11.29
N GLY A 6 11.47 2.21 -12.26
CA GLY A 6 10.96 3.54 -12.59
C GLY A 6 10.20 4.20 -11.44
N SER A 7 9.38 3.44 -10.71
CA SER A 7 8.60 3.96 -9.57
C SER A 7 9.49 4.35 -8.38
N VAL A 8 10.50 3.54 -8.07
CA VAL A 8 11.46 3.84 -7.00
C VAL A 8 12.32 5.06 -7.35
N VAL A 9 12.80 5.13 -8.59
CA VAL A 9 13.58 6.28 -9.08
C VAL A 9 12.73 7.55 -9.04
N LEU A 10 11.47 7.49 -9.50
CA LEU A 10 10.55 8.62 -9.43
C LEU A 10 10.36 9.11 -7.99
N PHE A 11 10.18 8.19 -7.04
CA PHE A 11 10.03 8.53 -5.62
C PHE A 11 11.29 9.23 -5.07
N LEU A 12 12.47 8.68 -5.33
CA LEU A 12 13.73 9.28 -4.90
C LEU A 12 13.98 10.66 -5.52
N VAL A 13 13.65 10.82 -6.81
CA VAL A 13 13.73 12.11 -7.50
C VAL A 13 12.76 13.12 -6.86
N GLN A 14 11.53 12.72 -6.55
CA GLN A 14 10.55 13.57 -5.88
C GLN A 14 11.02 14.06 -4.51
N VAL A 15 11.60 13.16 -3.70
CA VAL A 15 12.15 13.51 -2.39
C VAL A 15 13.30 14.51 -2.53
N ARG A 16 14.17 14.30 -3.50
CA ARG A 16 15.32 15.17 -3.74
C ARG A 16 14.93 16.56 -4.28
N LEU A 17 13.92 16.62 -5.15
CA LEU A 17 13.39 17.88 -5.68
C LEU A 17 12.81 18.79 -4.57
N VAL A 18 12.14 18.19 -3.59
CA VAL A 18 11.66 18.94 -2.41
C VAL A 18 12.82 19.42 -1.56
N ALA A 19 13.86 18.59 -1.38
CA ALA A 19 15.05 18.97 -0.62
C ALA A 19 15.84 20.12 -1.25
N VAL A 20 15.79 20.27 -2.58
CA VAL A 20 16.48 21.31 -3.37
C VAL A 20 15.56 22.53 -3.66
N HIS A 21 14.41 22.65 -2.96
CA HIS A 21 13.42 23.74 -3.14
C HIS A 21 12.83 23.90 -4.56
N ARG A 22 12.92 22.89 -5.42
CA ARG A 22 12.32 22.87 -6.78
C ARG A 22 10.84 22.45 -6.73
N THR A 23 10.03 23.25 -6.02
CA THR A 23 8.60 22.95 -5.76
C THR A 23 7.75 22.92 -7.04
N ASP A 24 8.11 23.67 -8.07
CA ASP A 24 7.38 23.67 -9.35
C ASP A 24 7.52 22.35 -10.09
N LEU A 25 8.72 21.81 -10.14
CA LEU A 25 8.98 20.49 -10.71
C LEU A 25 8.30 19.39 -9.90
N HIS A 26 8.35 19.48 -8.56
CA HIS A 26 7.64 18.56 -7.68
C HIS A 26 6.13 18.55 -7.94
N ARG A 27 5.52 19.72 -8.15
CA ARG A 27 4.07 19.82 -8.49
C ARG A 27 3.73 19.17 -9.83
N ARG A 28 4.52 19.42 -10.89
CA ARG A 28 4.31 18.80 -12.20
C ARG A 28 4.47 17.28 -12.15
N LEU A 29 5.54 16.80 -11.54
CA LEU A 29 5.78 15.37 -11.37
C LEU A 29 4.76 14.73 -10.39
N GLY A 30 4.23 15.52 -9.44
CA GLY A 30 3.17 15.08 -8.53
C GLY A 30 1.87 14.71 -9.26
N VAL A 31 1.52 15.44 -10.34
CA VAL A 31 0.36 15.09 -11.19
C VAL A 31 0.62 13.75 -11.90
N ILE A 32 1.81 13.57 -12.47
CA ILE A 32 2.20 12.30 -13.10
C ILE A 32 2.15 11.16 -12.06
N GLY A 33 2.68 11.40 -10.86
CA GLY A 33 2.61 10.45 -9.75
C GLY A 33 1.17 10.09 -9.35
N ALA A 34 0.26 11.06 -9.38
CA ALA A 34 -1.16 10.82 -9.08
C ALA A 34 -1.83 9.96 -10.18
N VAL A 35 -1.54 10.22 -11.44
CA VAL A 35 -2.01 9.39 -12.56
C VAL A 35 -1.46 7.96 -12.45
N LEU A 36 -0.17 7.82 -12.16
CA LEU A 36 0.44 6.50 -11.96
C LEU A 36 -0.16 5.75 -10.78
N ALA A 37 -0.43 6.43 -9.67
CA ALA A 37 -1.09 5.80 -8.51
C ALA A 37 -2.52 5.34 -8.86
N LEU A 38 -3.28 6.13 -9.62
CA LEU A 38 -4.59 5.72 -10.12
C LEU A 38 -4.48 4.49 -11.02
N LEU A 39 -3.52 4.47 -11.94
CA LEU A 39 -3.25 3.32 -12.80
C LEU A 39 -2.88 2.07 -11.98
N VAL A 40 -2.06 2.21 -10.94
CA VAL A 40 -1.73 1.10 -10.03
C VAL A 40 -2.99 0.54 -9.37
N VAL A 41 -3.91 1.40 -8.93
CA VAL A 41 -5.18 0.96 -8.32
C VAL A 41 -6.05 0.23 -9.34
N VAL A 42 -6.25 0.82 -10.53
CA VAL A 42 -7.13 0.24 -11.57
C VAL A 42 -6.54 -1.07 -12.10
N VAL A 43 -5.28 -1.06 -12.53
CA VAL A 43 -4.61 -2.25 -13.06
C VAL A 43 -4.45 -3.33 -11.99
N GLY A 44 -4.14 -2.92 -10.75
CA GLY A 44 -4.05 -3.84 -9.62
C GLY A 44 -5.39 -4.53 -9.35
N ALA A 45 -6.48 -3.77 -9.25
CA ALA A 45 -7.82 -4.34 -9.04
C ALA A 45 -8.23 -5.27 -10.18
N THR A 46 -8.03 -4.84 -11.42
CA THR A 46 -8.32 -5.67 -12.62
C THR A 46 -7.51 -6.97 -12.60
N THR A 47 -6.22 -6.88 -12.29
CA THR A 47 -5.33 -8.05 -12.22
C THR A 47 -5.78 -9.03 -11.13
N ILE A 48 -6.16 -8.54 -9.96
CA ILE A 48 -6.65 -9.36 -8.85
C ILE A 48 -7.93 -10.10 -9.27
N ILE A 49 -8.88 -9.41 -9.88
CA ILE A 49 -10.15 -10.01 -10.33
C ILE A 49 -9.92 -11.02 -11.45
N VAL A 50 -9.16 -10.66 -12.48
CA VAL A 50 -8.88 -11.56 -13.62
C VAL A 50 -8.14 -12.81 -13.17
N ARG A 51 -7.11 -12.67 -12.32
CA ARG A 51 -6.42 -13.84 -11.75
C ARG A 51 -7.33 -14.65 -10.84
N GLY A 52 -8.20 -13.99 -10.09
CA GLY A 52 -9.24 -14.65 -9.31
C GLY A 52 -10.14 -15.52 -10.19
N LYS A 53 -10.65 -15.00 -11.31
CA LYS A 53 -11.46 -15.75 -12.28
C LYS A 53 -10.72 -16.95 -12.88
N LEU A 54 -9.48 -16.75 -13.33
CA LEU A 54 -8.68 -17.79 -13.97
C LEU A 54 -8.32 -18.96 -13.02
N HIS A 55 -8.18 -18.69 -11.72
CA HIS A 55 -7.78 -19.69 -10.74
C HIS A 55 -8.90 -20.07 -9.77
N TYR A 56 -10.12 -19.62 -10.05
CA TYR A 56 -11.28 -19.95 -9.23
C TYR A 56 -11.53 -21.47 -9.25
N ARG A 57 -11.61 -22.05 -8.06
CA ARG A 57 -12.02 -23.45 -7.87
C ARG A 57 -13.11 -23.48 -6.80
N PRO A 58 -14.27 -24.07 -7.08
CA PRO A 58 -15.31 -24.23 -6.07
C PRO A 58 -14.77 -24.91 -4.80
N GLY A 59 -15.11 -24.36 -3.64
CA GLY A 59 -14.64 -24.86 -2.34
C GLY A 59 -13.30 -24.33 -1.84
N HIS A 60 -12.56 -23.53 -2.63
CA HIS A 60 -11.35 -22.89 -2.15
C HIS A 60 -11.65 -21.56 -1.45
N SER A 61 -10.84 -21.25 -0.42
CA SER A 61 -10.96 -19.99 0.31
C SER A 61 -10.65 -18.78 -0.57
N LEU A 62 -11.57 -17.82 -0.60
CA LEU A 62 -11.42 -16.54 -1.30
C LEU A 62 -10.83 -15.43 -0.40
N ALA A 63 -10.37 -15.77 0.80
CA ALA A 63 -9.79 -14.82 1.76
C ALA A 63 -8.53 -14.12 1.21
N GLY A 64 -7.74 -14.80 0.39
CA GLY A 64 -6.58 -14.21 -0.27
C GLY A 64 -6.92 -13.08 -1.23
N LEU A 65 -8.07 -13.11 -1.89
CA LEU A 65 -8.56 -12.02 -2.72
C LEU A 65 -8.97 -10.81 -1.86
N ALA A 66 -9.66 -11.05 -0.73
CA ALA A 66 -10.00 -10.00 0.22
C ALA A 66 -8.75 -9.27 0.70
N PHE A 67 -7.71 -10.02 1.05
CA PHE A 67 -6.44 -9.47 1.49
C PHE A 67 -5.75 -8.62 0.40
N GLN A 68 -5.66 -9.11 -0.83
CA GLN A 68 -5.05 -8.37 -1.93
C GLN A 68 -5.79 -7.07 -2.24
N LEU A 69 -7.13 -7.10 -2.24
CA LEU A 69 -7.97 -5.91 -2.43
C LEU A 69 -7.83 -4.93 -1.25
N SER A 70 -7.69 -5.43 -0.03
CA SER A 70 -7.48 -4.62 1.17
C SER A 70 -6.16 -3.83 1.10
N ILE A 71 -5.05 -4.44 0.66
CA ILE A 71 -3.78 -3.73 0.45
C ILE A 71 -3.97 -2.57 -0.54
N LEU A 72 -4.65 -2.83 -1.64
CA LEU A 72 -4.89 -1.83 -2.67
C LEU A 72 -5.79 -0.70 -2.17
N LEU A 73 -6.81 -1.02 -1.38
CA LEU A 73 -7.70 -0.06 -0.74
C LEU A 73 -6.95 0.82 0.26
N VAL A 74 -6.13 0.22 1.13
CA VAL A 74 -5.31 0.96 2.11
C VAL A 74 -4.36 1.92 1.40
N PHE A 75 -3.69 1.46 0.34
CA PHE A 75 -2.88 2.33 -0.50
C PHE A 75 -3.69 3.49 -1.08
N ALA A 76 -4.86 3.23 -1.67
CA ALA A 76 -5.71 4.25 -2.28
C ALA A 76 -6.18 5.28 -1.25
N VAL A 77 -6.55 4.84 -0.04
CA VAL A 77 -6.98 5.71 1.06
C VAL A 77 -5.83 6.60 1.54
N LEU A 78 -4.66 6.02 1.81
CA LEU A 78 -3.48 6.77 2.28
C LEU A 78 -2.98 7.75 1.21
N PHE A 79 -2.93 7.31 -0.04
CA PHE A 79 -2.53 8.16 -1.16
C PHE A 79 -3.55 9.28 -1.39
N GLY A 80 -4.83 8.98 -1.41
CA GLY A 80 -5.91 9.96 -1.53
C GLY A 80 -5.87 10.99 -0.39
N ALA A 81 -5.71 10.54 0.85
CA ALA A 81 -5.51 11.42 2.00
C ALA A 81 -4.27 12.29 1.83
N ALA A 82 -3.15 11.74 1.35
CA ALA A 82 -1.94 12.50 1.08
C ALA A 82 -2.19 13.63 0.06
N ILE A 83 -2.95 13.36 -1.00
CA ILE A 83 -3.32 14.39 -2.00
C ILE A 83 -4.28 15.42 -1.41
N LEU A 84 -5.26 15.03 -0.61
CA LEU A 84 -6.16 15.97 0.07
C LEU A 84 -5.39 16.92 0.99
N PHE A 85 -4.42 16.39 1.72
CA PHE A 85 -3.56 17.17 2.63
C PHE A 85 -2.31 17.77 1.95
N ARG A 86 -2.25 17.83 0.61
CA ARG A 86 -1.07 18.34 -0.12
C ARG A 86 -0.64 19.77 0.26
N ARG A 87 -1.58 20.60 0.74
CA ARG A 87 -1.27 21.96 1.24
C ARG A 87 -0.64 21.95 2.62
N ARG A 88 -0.76 20.85 3.38
CA ARG A 88 -0.16 20.65 4.71
C ARG A 88 1.03 19.71 4.58
N SER A 89 2.20 20.24 4.27
CA SER A 89 3.40 19.43 3.95
C SER A 89 3.73 18.37 5.01
N ASN A 90 3.47 18.67 6.29
CA ASN A 90 3.70 17.75 7.39
C ASN A 90 2.80 16.51 7.37
N TYR A 91 1.57 16.63 6.91
CA TYR A 91 0.65 15.50 6.70
C TYR A 91 0.97 14.77 5.40
N HIS A 92 1.12 15.53 4.30
CA HIS A 92 1.35 15.00 2.97
C HIS A 92 2.55 14.04 2.92
N LYS A 93 3.73 14.46 3.38
CA LYS A 93 4.95 13.64 3.33
C LYS A 93 4.83 12.32 4.11
N ARG A 94 4.16 12.35 5.27
CA ARG A 94 3.99 11.17 6.13
C ARG A 94 2.99 10.18 5.53
N LEU A 95 1.85 10.68 5.03
CA LEU A 95 0.85 9.85 4.37
C LEU A 95 1.38 9.24 3.08
N MET A 96 2.16 10.00 2.28
CA MET A 96 2.82 9.48 1.08
C MET A 96 3.81 8.36 1.42
N LEU A 97 4.62 8.54 2.48
CA LEU A 97 5.55 7.50 2.91
C LEU A 97 4.81 6.23 3.32
N LEU A 98 3.75 6.34 4.13
CA LEU A 98 2.94 5.19 4.54
C LEU A 98 2.22 4.54 3.35
N ALA A 99 1.73 5.32 2.39
CA ALA A 99 1.15 4.77 1.16
C ALA A 99 2.19 3.94 0.38
N CYS A 100 3.42 4.42 0.24
CA CYS A 100 4.49 3.66 -0.40
C CYS A 100 4.81 2.36 0.37
N VAL A 101 4.86 2.41 1.69
CA VAL A 101 5.14 1.22 2.52
C VAL A 101 4.00 0.21 2.42
N SER A 102 2.73 0.66 2.44
CA SER A 102 1.57 -0.24 2.40
C SER A 102 1.51 -1.13 1.17
N ILE A 103 2.05 -0.67 0.02
CA ILE A 103 2.02 -1.42 -1.23
C ILE A 103 3.29 -2.27 -1.47
N LEU A 104 4.23 -2.31 -0.52
CA LEU A 104 5.47 -3.11 -0.67
C LEU A 104 5.24 -4.61 -0.55
N MET A 105 4.14 -5.07 0.04
CA MET A 105 3.87 -6.49 0.29
C MET A 105 4.03 -7.38 -0.96
N PRO A 106 3.46 -7.04 -2.13
CA PRO A 106 3.66 -7.83 -3.34
C PRO A 106 5.12 -7.89 -3.82
N ALA A 107 5.91 -6.87 -3.52
CA ALA A 107 7.34 -6.86 -3.84
C ALA A 107 8.15 -7.74 -2.88
N ILE A 108 7.84 -7.68 -1.59
CA ILE A 108 8.49 -8.48 -0.54
C ILE A 108 8.31 -9.98 -0.81
N ILE A 109 7.08 -10.42 -1.12
CA ILE A 109 6.78 -11.85 -1.39
C ILE A 109 7.55 -12.38 -2.61
N ARG A 110 7.97 -11.51 -3.54
CA ARG A 110 8.75 -11.92 -4.72
C ARG A 110 10.26 -12.03 -4.48
N ILE A 111 10.74 -11.68 -3.30
CA ILE A 111 12.14 -11.87 -2.95
C ILE A 111 12.36 -13.37 -2.69
N PRO A 112 13.28 -14.05 -3.42
CA PRO A 112 13.48 -15.49 -3.33
C PRO A 112 14.29 -15.86 -2.07
N LEU A 113 13.70 -15.57 -0.92
CA LEU A 113 14.26 -15.95 0.38
C LEU A 113 13.33 -16.98 1.02
N ARG A 114 13.83 -18.17 1.28
CA ARG A 114 13.06 -19.31 1.82
C ARG A 114 12.18 -18.98 3.03
N PHE A 115 12.65 -18.09 3.92
CA PHE A 115 11.89 -17.70 5.10
C PHE A 115 10.72 -16.74 4.78
N ILE A 116 10.77 -15.99 3.66
CA ILE A 116 9.68 -15.12 3.20
C ILE A 116 8.62 -15.96 2.47
N GLU A 117 9.07 -16.94 1.68
CA GLU A 117 8.16 -17.85 0.96
C GLU A 117 7.41 -18.77 1.92
N ALA A 118 7.99 -19.08 3.09
CA ALA A 118 7.44 -20.03 4.04
C ALA A 118 6.22 -19.50 4.82
N SER A 119 6.03 -18.17 4.93
CA SER A 119 4.94 -17.63 5.75
C SER A 119 4.54 -16.20 5.37
N ALA A 120 3.26 -16.00 5.11
CA ALA A 120 2.68 -14.66 4.96
C ALA A 120 2.89 -13.77 6.21
N LEU A 121 3.00 -14.38 7.39
CA LEU A 121 3.26 -13.66 8.64
C LEU A 121 4.61 -12.93 8.63
N VAL A 122 5.63 -13.52 8.00
CA VAL A 122 6.94 -12.85 7.85
C VAL A 122 6.80 -11.59 6.99
N GLY A 123 6.03 -11.66 5.91
CA GLY A 123 5.75 -10.50 5.07
C GLY A 123 5.03 -9.39 5.85
N PHE A 124 4.05 -9.73 6.70
CA PHE A 124 3.36 -8.78 7.57
C PHE A 124 4.31 -8.15 8.59
N ALA A 125 5.09 -8.97 9.27
CA ALA A 125 6.06 -8.49 10.24
C ALA A 125 7.08 -7.53 9.63
N LEU A 126 7.52 -7.76 8.39
CA LEU A 126 8.42 -6.86 7.67
C LEU A 126 7.75 -5.52 7.33
N ILE A 127 6.49 -5.54 6.88
CA ILE A 127 5.73 -4.31 6.63
C ILE A 127 5.53 -3.53 7.93
N ASP A 128 5.09 -4.21 8.99
CA ASP A 128 4.86 -3.59 10.29
C ASP A 128 6.15 -3.01 10.87
N LEU A 129 7.26 -3.73 10.73
CA LEU A 129 8.58 -3.24 11.12
C LEU A 129 8.96 -1.96 10.34
N CYS A 130 8.73 -1.93 9.03
CA CYS A 130 8.97 -0.73 8.21
C CYS A 130 8.08 0.43 8.65
N VAL A 131 6.80 0.19 8.92
CA VAL A 131 5.86 1.20 9.42
C VAL A 131 6.32 1.73 10.77
N LEU A 132 6.62 0.84 11.72
CA LEU A 132 7.08 1.19 13.06
C LEU A 132 8.42 1.92 13.03
N ALA A 133 9.34 1.54 12.15
CA ALA A 133 10.60 2.25 11.96
C ALA A 133 10.37 3.69 11.46
N CYS A 134 9.49 3.87 10.46
CA CYS A 134 9.15 5.21 9.97
C CYS A 134 8.51 6.09 11.06
N VAL A 135 7.55 5.52 11.81
CA VAL A 135 6.87 6.19 12.92
C VAL A 135 7.86 6.50 14.04
N GLY A 136 8.71 5.55 14.41
CA GLY A 136 9.70 5.69 15.47
C GLY A 136 10.72 6.78 15.17
N VAL A 137 11.33 6.77 13.98
CA VAL A 137 12.29 7.79 13.54
C VAL A 137 11.65 9.18 13.56
N ASP A 138 10.43 9.34 13.03
CA ASP A 138 9.74 10.64 13.03
C ASP A 138 9.40 11.11 14.46
N THR A 139 8.94 10.17 15.31
CA THR A 139 8.57 10.48 16.70
C THR A 139 9.79 10.88 17.53
N VAL A 140 10.90 10.17 17.42
CA VAL A 140 12.16 10.50 18.12
C VAL A 140 12.67 11.85 17.65
N ARG A 141 12.67 12.12 16.35
CA ARG A 141 13.14 13.38 15.77
C ARG A 141 12.28 14.58 16.15
N ASN A 142 10.96 14.40 16.21
CA ASN A 142 10.01 15.50 16.51
C ASN A 142 9.55 15.51 17.98
N ARG A 143 10.00 14.55 18.80
CA ARG A 143 9.62 14.36 20.21
C ARG A 143 8.12 14.24 20.46
N ARG A 144 7.35 13.89 19.44
CA ARG A 144 5.90 13.66 19.51
C ARG A 144 5.42 12.81 18.34
N LEU A 145 4.45 11.96 18.61
CA LEU A 145 3.77 11.18 17.57
C LEU A 145 2.90 12.11 16.72
N HIS A 146 3.14 12.13 15.42
CA HIS A 146 2.30 12.93 14.51
C HIS A 146 1.01 12.17 14.17
N PRO A 147 -0.19 12.82 14.22
CA PRO A 147 -1.47 12.12 13.97
C PRO A 147 -1.54 11.38 12.64
N ALA A 148 -0.94 11.92 11.57
CA ALA A 148 -0.90 11.24 10.28
C ALA A 148 -0.17 9.89 10.34
N PHE A 149 0.88 9.77 11.13
CA PHE A 149 1.56 8.49 11.34
C PHE A 149 0.77 7.57 12.26
N GLY A 150 0.17 8.10 13.33
CA GLY A 150 -0.64 7.27 14.24
C GLY A 150 -1.81 6.60 13.53
N TRP A 151 -2.65 7.40 12.86
CA TRP A 151 -3.81 6.87 12.13
C TRP A 151 -3.42 6.04 10.91
N GLY A 152 -2.39 6.45 10.17
CA GLY A 152 -1.95 5.70 8.99
C GLY A 152 -1.30 4.36 9.35
N ALA A 153 -0.50 4.30 10.41
CA ALA A 153 0.06 3.04 10.91
C ALA A 153 -1.03 2.12 11.43
N LEU A 154 -1.98 2.66 12.22
CA LEU A 154 -3.13 1.90 12.69
C LEU A 154 -3.93 1.30 11.53
N LEU A 155 -4.18 2.09 10.47
CA LEU A 155 -4.90 1.62 9.28
C LEU A 155 -4.17 0.45 8.61
N ILE A 156 -2.84 0.54 8.42
CA ILE A 156 -2.05 -0.52 7.79
C ILE A 156 -2.08 -1.78 8.66
N ILE A 157 -1.71 -1.68 9.93
CA ILE A 157 -1.59 -2.83 10.84
C ILE A 157 -2.94 -3.50 11.08
N ALA A 158 -4.00 -2.72 11.33
CA ALA A 158 -5.33 -3.27 11.58
C ALA A 158 -5.98 -3.88 10.32
N SER A 159 -5.68 -3.35 9.13
CA SER A 159 -6.23 -3.88 7.87
C SER A 159 -5.80 -5.33 7.61
N GLN A 160 -4.65 -5.76 8.10
CA GLN A 160 -4.12 -7.10 7.90
C GLN A 160 -5.03 -8.18 8.52
N PRO A 161 -5.25 -8.22 9.84
CA PRO A 161 -6.14 -9.22 10.43
C PRO A 161 -7.59 -9.01 10.00
N LEU A 162 -8.06 -7.76 9.86
CA LEU A 162 -9.43 -7.47 9.43
C LEU A 162 -9.74 -8.02 8.04
N SER A 163 -8.79 -7.97 7.12
CA SER A 163 -8.99 -8.51 5.76
C SER A 163 -9.16 -10.03 5.77
N PHE A 164 -8.46 -10.75 6.63
CA PHE A 164 -8.64 -12.20 6.79
C PHE A 164 -9.98 -12.53 7.46
N LEU A 165 -10.33 -11.82 8.53
CA LEU A 165 -11.62 -11.99 9.20
C LEU A 165 -12.78 -11.71 8.23
N PHE A 166 -12.71 -10.62 7.48
CA PHE A 166 -13.70 -10.29 6.46
C PHE A 166 -13.73 -11.33 5.34
N GLY A 167 -12.56 -11.77 4.87
CA GLY A 167 -12.41 -12.80 3.84
C GLY A 167 -12.99 -14.17 4.22
N ALA A 168 -13.14 -14.45 5.52
CA ALA A 168 -13.77 -15.66 6.02
C ALA A 168 -15.31 -15.55 6.15
N THR A 169 -15.90 -14.38 5.93
CA THR A 169 -17.35 -14.17 6.06
C THR A 169 -18.15 -14.73 4.88
N PRO A 170 -19.39 -15.21 5.12
CA PRO A 170 -20.29 -15.61 4.05
C PRO A 170 -20.65 -14.48 3.08
N VAL A 171 -20.66 -13.24 3.58
CA VAL A 171 -20.93 -12.04 2.78
C VAL A 171 -19.84 -11.87 1.72
N TRP A 172 -18.58 -11.97 2.13
CA TRP A 172 -17.45 -11.93 1.22
C TRP A 172 -17.50 -13.08 0.20
N ALA A 173 -17.75 -14.29 0.67
CA ALA A 173 -17.83 -15.47 -0.23
C ALA A 173 -18.88 -15.28 -1.34
N ARG A 174 -20.08 -14.78 -1.01
CA ARG A 174 -21.13 -14.46 -1.99
C ARG A 174 -20.69 -13.40 -2.98
N PHE A 175 -20.14 -12.28 -2.49
CA PHE A 175 -19.67 -11.19 -3.33
C PHE A 175 -18.54 -11.64 -4.26
N ALA A 176 -17.54 -12.33 -3.73
CA ALA A 176 -16.40 -12.82 -4.50
C ALA A 176 -16.85 -13.83 -5.57
N THR A 177 -17.73 -14.77 -5.21
CA THR A 177 -18.27 -15.75 -6.19
C THR A 177 -19.02 -15.02 -7.31
N TRP A 178 -19.90 -14.07 -6.97
CA TRP A 178 -20.61 -13.27 -7.97
C TRP A 178 -19.67 -12.48 -8.89
N SER A 179 -18.59 -11.94 -8.37
CA SER A 179 -17.63 -11.16 -9.16
C SER A 179 -16.71 -12.02 -10.03
N LEU A 180 -16.60 -13.33 -9.71
CA LEU A 180 -15.74 -14.28 -10.42
C LEU A 180 -16.49 -15.12 -11.46
N THR A 181 -17.80 -15.26 -11.32
CA THR A 181 -18.67 -15.88 -12.33
C THR A 181 -19.07 -14.87 -13.39
#